data_470ffd80b138980704b6777a08d57e43
#
_entry.id   470ffd80b138980704b6777a08d57e43
#
_cell.length_a   1.000
_cell.length_b   1.000
_cell.length_c   1.000
_cell.angle_alpha   90.00
_cell.angle_beta   90.00
_cell.angle_gamma   90.00
#
_symmetry.space_group_name_H-M   'P 1'
#
loop_
_entity.id
_entity.type
_entity.pdbx_description
1 polymer ?
#
loop_
_entity_poly.entity_id
_entity_poly.type
_entity_poly.pdbx_seq_one_letter_code
_entity_poly.pdbx_strand_id
1 'polypeptide(L)'
;DTSNHSIKRYDDDGEFLLGFGYPGNFDGFMKFPTGVALDKEGKIYVADRDNQRIQIFNEDGQFVSKFGEYGFEEGRLNFPNGIAVQNDGTIIVAEKSQNRLQIFDRDGHLKQVIGEMGKRDGQFNCPSSLVLDPYGYLFVVDTINQRIQKFDPDLNFVAKWGVIGKEEGQFKDPAGIGLSWEPDWAPTED
;
A
#
# COMPACT_ATOMS: atom_id res chain seq x y z
N ASP A 1 -0.20 -11.15 -8.73
CA ASP A 1 -0.10 -11.53 -10.16
C ASP A 1 -1.07 -10.66 -10.97
N THR A 2 -0.64 -9.43 -11.21
CA THR A 2 -1.49 -8.35 -11.77
C THR A 2 -2.10 -8.73 -13.13
N SER A 3 -1.31 -9.31 -14.02
CA SER A 3 -1.77 -9.66 -15.37
C SER A 3 -2.74 -10.84 -15.40
N ASN A 4 -2.68 -11.72 -14.40
CA ASN A 4 -3.61 -12.85 -14.25
C ASN A 4 -4.77 -12.53 -13.31
N HIS A 5 -4.87 -11.28 -12.85
CA HIS A 5 -5.98 -10.81 -12.00
C HIS A 5 -6.17 -11.62 -10.72
N SER A 6 -5.06 -12.09 -10.12
CA SER A 6 -5.09 -13.01 -8.99
C SER A 6 -4.04 -12.67 -7.94
N ILE A 7 -4.27 -13.16 -6.74
CA ILE A 7 -3.32 -13.18 -5.63
C ILE A 7 -2.81 -14.62 -5.47
N LYS A 8 -1.52 -14.76 -5.19
CA LYS A 8 -0.89 -16.05 -4.91
C LYS A 8 -0.14 -15.95 -3.60
N ARG A 9 -0.31 -16.94 -2.76
CA ARG A 9 0.39 -17.10 -1.49
C ARG A 9 1.37 -18.24 -1.59
N TYR A 10 2.55 -18.03 -1.06
CA TYR A 10 3.62 -19.00 -0.94
C TYR A 10 4.06 -19.08 0.51
N ASP A 11 4.69 -20.17 0.91
CA ASP A 11 5.39 -20.28 2.20
C ASP A 11 6.78 -19.65 2.14
N ASP A 12 7.54 -19.74 3.24
CA ASP A 12 8.87 -19.16 3.36
C ASP A 12 9.91 -19.87 2.49
N ASP A 13 9.65 -21.11 2.07
CA ASP A 13 10.47 -21.89 1.14
C ASP A 13 10.13 -21.63 -0.33
N GLY A 14 9.06 -20.82 -0.59
CA GLY A 14 8.59 -20.49 -1.93
C GLY A 14 7.64 -21.52 -2.53
N GLU A 15 7.14 -22.49 -1.74
CA GLU A 15 6.16 -23.45 -2.18
C GLU A 15 4.76 -22.82 -2.25
N PHE A 16 4.04 -23.12 -3.32
CA PHE A 16 2.70 -22.57 -3.54
C PHE A 16 1.69 -23.12 -2.54
N LEU A 17 1.03 -22.22 -1.82
CA LEU A 17 0.00 -22.56 -0.83
C LEU A 17 -1.42 -22.33 -1.37
N LEU A 18 -1.69 -21.17 -1.95
CA LEU A 18 -3.04 -20.73 -2.29
C LEU A 18 -3.04 -19.72 -3.42
N GLY A 19 -4.04 -19.80 -4.30
CA GLY A 19 -4.33 -18.77 -5.30
C GLY A 19 -5.83 -18.45 -5.30
N PHE A 20 -6.16 -17.17 -5.39
CA PHE A 20 -7.53 -16.68 -5.47
C PHE A 20 -7.64 -15.43 -6.33
N GLY A 21 -8.86 -15.09 -6.70
CA GLY A 21 -9.16 -14.03 -7.66
C GLY A 21 -9.24 -14.54 -9.09
N TYR A 22 -10.18 -13.98 -9.83
CA TYR A 22 -10.43 -14.25 -11.25
C TYR A 22 -10.69 -12.91 -11.97
N PRO A 23 -10.48 -12.83 -13.29
CA PRO A 23 -10.80 -11.63 -14.05
C PRO A 23 -12.28 -11.25 -13.94
N GLY A 24 -12.58 -10.04 -13.48
CA GLY A 24 -13.96 -9.56 -13.40
C GLY A 24 -14.19 -8.49 -12.34
N ASN A 25 -15.47 -8.14 -12.13
CA ASN A 25 -15.91 -7.09 -11.21
C ASN A 25 -16.84 -7.59 -10.08
N PHE A 26 -17.20 -8.88 -10.07
CA PHE A 26 -17.95 -9.47 -8.95
C PHE A 26 -17.09 -9.53 -7.68
N ASP A 27 -17.71 -9.83 -6.56
CA ASP A 27 -17.01 -10.02 -5.29
C ASP A 27 -16.07 -11.22 -5.38
N GLY A 28 -14.82 -11.03 -4.94
CA GLY A 28 -13.76 -12.02 -5.11
C GLY A 28 -13.08 -12.03 -6.48
N PHE A 29 -13.66 -11.37 -7.49
CA PHE A 29 -13.03 -11.16 -8.80
C PHE A 29 -12.23 -9.87 -8.80
N MET A 30 -11.19 -9.77 -9.62
CA MET A 30 -10.28 -8.64 -9.62
C MET A 30 -9.99 -8.15 -11.04
N LYS A 31 -9.53 -6.88 -11.11
CA LYS A 31 -9.09 -6.31 -12.37
C LYS A 31 -7.80 -5.52 -12.16
N PHE A 32 -6.69 -6.13 -12.61
CA PHE A 32 -5.33 -5.59 -12.42
C PHE A 32 -5.03 -5.21 -10.95
N PRO A 33 -5.08 -6.16 -9.98
CA PRO A 33 -4.71 -5.90 -8.60
C PRO A 33 -3.24 -5.46 -8.53
N THR A 34 -2.93 -4.46 -7.69
CA THR A 34 -1.59 -3.87 -7.61
C THR A 34 -0.98 -4.00 -6.22
N GLY A 35 -1.65 -3.50 -5.19
CA GLY A 35 -1.20 -3.52 -3.81
C GLY A 35 -1.85 -4.64 -3.00
N VAL A 36 -1.07 -5.22 -2.09
CA VAL A 36 -1.54 -6.23 -1.14
C VAL A 36 -0.96 -5.87 0.24
N ALA A 37 -1.79 -5.97 1.28
CA ALA A 37 -1.37 -5.85 2.66
C ALA A 37 -2.07 -6.91 3.53
N LEU A 38 -1.46 -7.24 4.65
CA LEU A 38 -2.02 -8.12 5.67
C LEU A 38 -2.24 -7.33 6.96
N ASP A 39 -3.32 -7.63 7.67
CA ASP A 39 -3.45 -7.22 9.05
C ASP A 39 -2.91 -8.30 10.02
N LYS A 40 -2.86 -7.97 11.30
CA LYS A 40 -2.39 -8.90 12.35
C LYS A 40 -3.31 -10.11 12.56
N GLU A 41 -4.52 -10.09 12.01
CA GLU A 41 -5.50 -11.18 12.07
C GLU A 41 -5.39 -12.10 10.84
N GLY A 42 -4.46 -11.80 9.90
CA GLY A 42 -4.24 -12.57 8.69
C GLY A 42 -5.20 -12.22 7.54
N LYS A 43 -6.04 -11.20 7.69
CA LYS A 43 -6.88 -10.73 6.58
C LYS A 43 -6.01 -10.09 5.49
N ILE A 44 -6.40 -10.33 4.26
CA ILE A 44 -5.70 -9.90 3.06
C ILE A 44 -6.46 -8.75 2.43
N TYR A 45 -5.82 -7.59 2.34
CA TYR A 45 -6.36 -6.38 1.71
C TYR A 45 -5.76 -6.19 0.34
N VAL A 46 -6.58 -6.03 -0.68
CA VAL A 46 -6.14 -5.96 -2.08
C VAL A 46 -6.64 -4.68 -2.73
N ALA A 47 -5.72 -3.89 -3.27
CA ALA A 47 -6.04 -2.79 -4.16
C ALA A 47 -6.44 -3.35 -5.54
N ASP A 48 -7.73 -3.48 -5.77
CA ASP A 48 -8.34 -3.95 -7.01
C ASP A 48 -8.46 -2.75 -7.97
N ARG A 49 -7.29 -2.40 -8.57
CA ARG A 49 -7.02 -1.11 -9.19
C ARG A 49 -8.07 -0.68 -10.21
N ASP A 50 -8.32 -1.50 -11.23
CA ASP A 50 -9.19 -1.13 -12.34
C ASP A 50 -10.69 -1.29 -12.00
N ASN A 51 -11.02 -1.93 -10.87
CA ASN A 51 -12.35 -1.91 -10.28
C ASN A 51 -12.54 -0.78 -9.27
N GLN A 52 -11.52 0.04 -9.03
CA GLN A 52 -11.58 1.25 -8.18
C GLN A 52 -12.05 0.97 -6.74
N ARG A 53 -11.58 -0.14 -6.17
CA ARG A 53 -12.00 -0.59 -4.84
C ARG A 53 -10.87 -1.27 -4.08
N ILE A 54 -11.05 -1.41 -2.79
CA ILE A 54 -10.31 -2.32 -1.94
C ILE A 54 -11.18 -3.53 -1.65
N GLN A 55 -10.66 -4.73 -1.82
CA GLN A 55 -11.30 -5.96 -1.39
C GLN A 55 -10.56 -6.56 -0.20
N ILE A 56 -11.30 -7.15 0.72
CA ILE A 56 -10.79 -7.79 1.93
C ILE A 56 -11.15 -9.26 1.87
N PHE A 57 -10.16 -10.12 2.10
CA PHE A 57 -10.27 -11.57 2.10
C PHE A 57 -9.80 -12.12 3.44
N ASN A 58 -10.29 -13.29 3.82
CA ASN A 58 -9.72 -14.04 4.93
C ASN A 58 -8.41 -14.74 4.50
N GLU A 59 -7.76 -15.42 5.44
CA GLU A 59 -6.50 -16.14 5.20
C GLU A 59 -6.60 -17.27 4.16
N ASP A 60 -7.80 -17.80 3.93
CA ASP A 60 -8.12 -18.83 2.92
C ASP A 60 -8.42 -18.22 1.53
N GLY A 61 -8.31 -16.90 1.37
CA GLY A 61 -8.62 -16.19 0.13
C GLY A 61 -10.12 -16.08 -0.18
N GLN A 62 -10.99 -16.30 0.79
CA GLN A 62 -12.44 -16.11 0.64
C GLN A 62 -12.79 -14.64 0.83
N PHE A 63 -13.63 -14.11 -0.04
CA PHE A 63 -14.10 -12.73 0.03
C PHE A 63 -14.86 -12.47 1.36
N VAL A 64 -14.50 -11.38 2.02
CA VAL A 64 -15.14 -10.92 3.27
C VAL A 64 -15.94 -9.66 3.05
N SER A 65 -15.31 -8.61 2.52
CA SER A 65 -15.93 -7.31 2.31
C SER A 65 -15.17 -6.48 1.26
N LYS A 66 -15.73 -5.34 0.91
CA LYS A 66 -15.10 -4.37 0.03
C LYS A 66 -15.55 -2.96 0.37
N PHE A 67 -14.74 -1.98 0.00
CA PHE A 67 -15.12 -0.57 0.00
C PHE A 67 -14.46 0.16 -1.17
N GLY A 68 -14.91 1.38 -1.42
CA GLY A 68 -14.45 2.23 -2.51
C GLY A 68 -15.30 2.08 -3.76
N GLU A 69 -15.45 3.19 -4.44
CA GLU A 69 -16.11 3.35 -5.76
C GLU A 69 -15.32 4.38 -6.56
N TYR A 70 -15.43 4.29 -7.88
CA TYR A 70 -14.79 5.25 -8.76
C TYR A 70 -15.19 6.70 -8.46
N GLY A 71 -14.19 7.57 -8.36
CA GLY A 71 -14.37 9.01 -8.21
C GLY A 71 -13.10 9.75 -7.85
N PHE A 72 -13.19 11.09 -7.89
CA PHE A 72 -12.07 11.98 -7.58
C PHE A 72 -12.22 12.63 -6.20
N GLU A 73 -13.42 12.59 -5.65
CA GLU A 73 -13.78 13.14 -4.35
C GLU A 73 -13.09 12.33 -3.23
N GLU A 74 -13.02 12.92 -2.07
CA GLU A 74 -12.55 12.24 -0.86
C GLU A 74 -13.48 11.08 -0.50
N GLY A 75 -12.89 9.94 -0.11
CA GLY A 75 -13.60 8.69 0.14
C GLY A 75 -13.88 7.84 -1.09
N ARG A 76 -13.77 8.41 -2.30
CA ARG A 76 -13.79 7.66 -3.55
C ARG A 76 -12.39 7.31 -4.00
N LEU A 77 -12.24 6.26 -4.79
CA LEU A 77 -10.95 5.77 -5.26
C LEU A 77 -10.78 5.96 -6.76
N ASN A 78 -9.57 6.36 -7.14
CA ASN A 78 -9.17 6.47 -8.54
C ASN A 78 -7.79 5.83 -8.75
N PHE A 79 -7.79 4.62 -9.31
CA PHE A 79 -6.61 3.79 -9.51
C PHE A 79 -5.81 3.59 -8.21
N PRO A 80 -6.42 2.99 -7.14
CA PRO A 80 -5.69 2.65 -5.92
C PRO A 80 -4.50 1.76 -6.27
N ASN A 81 -3.33 2.04 -5.71
CA ASN A 81 -2.10 1.34 -6.08
C ASN A 81 -1.44 0.66 -4.88
N GLY A 82 -0.84 1.42 -3.99
CA GLY A 82 -0.26 0.89 -2.75
C GLY A 82 -1.30 0.81 -1.64
N ILE A 83 -1.15 -0.15 -0.75
CA ILE A 83 -1.99 -0.32 0.43
C ILE A 83 -1.14 -0.77 1.61
N ALA A 84 -1.44 -0.26 2.79
CA ALA A 84 -0.87 -0.71 4.06
C ALA A 84 -1.95 -0.70 5.13
N VAL A 85 -1.82 -1.57 6.15
CA VAL A 85 -2.79 -1.68 7.25
C VAL A 85 -2.04 -1.57 8.57
N GLN A 86 -2.42 -0.61 9.41
CA GLN A 86 -1.86 -0.41 10.74
C GLN A 86 -2.40 -1.46 11.73
N ASN A 87 -1.73 -1.61 12.86
CA ASN A 87 -2.11 -2.59 13.90
C ASN A 87 -3.49 -2.34 14.51
N ASP A 88 -4.01 -1.12 14.46
CA ASP A 88 -5.35 -0.75 14.90
C ASP A 88 -6.44 -1.02 13.85
N GLY A 89 -6.06 -1.48 12.66
CA GLY A 89 -6.94 -1.73 11.52
C GLY A 89 -7.14 -0.51 10.61
N THR A 90 -6.43 0.59 10.83
CA THR A 90 -6.44 1.74 9.91
C THR A 90 -5.82 1.35 8.58
N ILE A 91 -6.54 1.62 7.48
CA ILE A 91 -6.15 1.26 6.12
C ILE A 91 -5.63 2.52 5.40
N ILE A 92 -4.44 2.44 4.84
CA ILE A 92 -3.80 3.54 4.09
C ILE A 92 -3.72 3.12 2.63
N VAL A 93 -4.28 3.93 1.73
CA VAL A 93 -4.33 3.66 0.29
C VAL A 93 -3.64 4.77 -0.46
N ALA A 94 -2.65 4.43 -1.29
CA ALA A 94 -2.03 5.37 -2.21
C ALA A 94 -2.81 5.43 -3.53
N GLU A 95 -3.19 6.64 -3.91
CA GLU A 95 -3.82 6.91 -5.20
C GLU A 95 -2.82 7.59 -6.13
N LYS A 96 -2.24 6.78 -7.02
CA LYS A 96 -1.21 7.22 -7.96
C LYS A 96 -1.66 8.40 -8.83
N SER A 97 -2.89 8.36 -9.32
CA SER A 97 -3.44 9.38 -10.22
C SER A 97 -3.88 10.66 -9.50
N GLN A 98 -4.18 10.58 -8.21
CA GLN A 98 -4.62 11.72 -7.40
C GLN A 98 -3.50 12.35 -6.58
N ASN A 99 -2.30 11.74 -6.58
CA ASN A 99 -1.14 12.24 -5.85
C ASN A 99 -1.39 12.42 -4.35
N ARG A 100 -2.17 11.50 -3.75
CA ARG A 100 -2.58 11.56 -2.34
C ARG A 100 -2.57 10.17 -1.72
N LEU A 101 -2.64 10.15 -0.39
CA LEU A 101 -3.01 8.98 0.37
C LEU A 101 -4.37 9.21 1.00
N GLN A 102 -5.23 8.22 0.98
CA GLN A 102 -6.48 8.21 1.72
C GLN A 102 -6.40 7.21 2.87
N ILE A 103 -6.86 7.62 4.03
CA ILE A 103 -6.83 6.86 5.27
C ILE A 103 -8.27 6.49 5.64
N PHE A 104 -8.52 5.20 5.79
CA PHE A 104 -9.83 4.66 6.11
C PHE A 104 -9.79 3.93 7.45
N ASP A 105 -10.92 3.85 8.12
CA ASP A 105 -11.09 2.93 9.24
C ASP A 105 -11.22 1.48 8.72
N ARG A 106 -11.32 0.51 9.66
CA ARG A 106 -11.45 -0.92 9.35
C ARG A 106 -12.72 -1.28 8.56
N ASP A 107 -13.73 -0.42 8.59
CA ASP A 107 -15.01 -0.60 7.90
C ASP A 107 -15.03 0.09 6.54
N GLY A 108 -13.94 0.79 6.16
CA GLY A 108 -13.79 1.48 4.89
C GLY A 108 -14.37 2.91 4.86
N HIS A 109 -14.65 3.51 6.03
CA HIS A 109 -15.05 4.91 6.10
C HIS A 109 -13.82 5.82 6.11
N LEU A 110 -13.86 6.88 5.32
CA LEU A 110 -12.76 7.83 5.25
C LEU A 110 -12.53 8.53 6.58
N LYS A 111 -11.28 8.53 7.06
CA LYS A 111 -10.81 9.26 8.24
C LYS A 111 -10.08 10.54 7.87
N GLN A 112 -9.21 10.46 6.87
CA GLN A 112 -8.29 11.56 6.52
C GLN A 112 -7.78 11.40 5.09
N VAL A 113 -7.38 12.52 4.49
CA VAL A 113 -6.62 12.58 3.25
C VAL A 113 -5.33 13.33 3.51
N ILE A 114 -4.20 12.81 3.04
CA ILE A 114 -2.91 13.49 3.10
C ILE A 114 -2.24 13.52 1.74
N GLY A 115 -1.54 14.63 1.50
CA GLY A 115 -0.83 14.85 0.25
C GLY A 115 -1.69 15.47 -0.84
N GLU A 116 -0.98 16.09 -1.73
CA GLU A 116 -1.45 16.70 -2.97
C GLU A 116 -0.30 16.66 -3.98
N MET A 117 -0.56 16.99 -5.23
CA MET A 117 0.49 17.04 -6.25
C MET A 117 1.56 18.07 -5.90
N GLY A 118 2.84 17.64 -5.83
CA GLY A 118 3.95 18.56 -5.57
C GLY A 118 5.25 17.88 -5.18
N LYS A 119 6.23 18.70 -4.76
CA LYS A 119 7.59 18.27 -4.38
C LYS A 119 7.96 18.62 -2.94
N ARG A 120 7.12 19.37 -2.22
CA ARG A 120 7.37 19.71 -0.81
C ARG A 120 7.22 18.46 0.05
N ASP A 121 7.58 18.58 1.30
CA ASP A 121 7.39 17.53 2.29
C ASP A 121 5.89 17.26 2.48
N GLY A 122 5.49 15.98 2.47
CA GLY A 122 4.10 15.58 2.50
C GLY A 122 3.32 15.71 1.17
N GLN A 123 3.90 16.34 0.13
CA GLN A 123 3.34 16.33 -1.23
C GLN A 123 3.87 15.13 -2.02
N PHE A 124 3.11 14.66 -2.99
CA PHE A 124 3.47 13.49 -3.81
C PHE A 124 3.39 13.78 -5.31
N ASN A 125 4.09 12.92 -6.07
CA ASN A 125 3.88 12.80 -7.51
C ASN A 125 3.92 11.32 -7.90
N CYS A 126 2.75 10.76 -8.15
CA CYS A 126 2.54 9.34 -8.42
C CYS A 126 3.01 8.41 -7.26
N PRO A 127 2.49 8.53 -6.03
CA PRO A 127 2.82 7.60 -4.95
C PRO A 127 2.39 6.18 -5.35
N SER A 128 3.31 5.20 -5.24
CA SER A 128 3.08 3.86 -5.81
C SER A 128 3.02 2.76 -4.77
N SER A 129 3.92 2.71 -3.82
CA SER A 129 4.02 1.62 -2.85
C SER A 129 4.10 2.18 -1.43
N LEU A 130 3.55 1.43 -0.50
CA LEU A 130 3.51 1.74 0.93
C LEU A 130 4.06 0.56 1.71
N VAL A 131 4.75 0.83 2.82
CA VAL A 131 5.07 -0.17 3.83
C VAL A 131 5.08 0.47 5.21
N LEU A 132 4.67 -0.28 6.21
CA LEU A 132 4.72 0.11 7.62
C LEU A 132 5.81 -0.68 8.32
N ASP A 133 6.58 -0.01 9.19
CA ASP A 133 7.43 -0.71 10.14
C ASP A 133 6.63 -1.17 11.38
N PRO A 134 7.20 -2.04 12.24
CA PRO A 134 6.52 -2.53 13.44
C PRO A 134 6.13 -1.45 14.45
N TYR A 135 6.72 -0.27 14.36
CA TYR A 135 6.42 0.88 15.21
C TYR A 135 5.32 1.79 14.62
N GLY A 136 4.82 1.46 13.41
CA GLY A 136 3.77 2.19 12.73
C GLY A 136 4.26 3.37 11.86
N TYR A 137 5.58 3.52 11.65
CA TYR A 137 6.07 4.49 10.67
C TYR A 137 5.75 4.03 9.26
N LEU A 138 5.20 4.94 8.47
CA LEU A 138 4.83 4.72 7.08
C LEU A 138 5.94 5.19 6.15
N PHE A 139 6.30 4.35 5.20
CA PHE A 139 7.24 4.68 4.12
C PHE A 139 6.49 4.66 2.79
N VAL A 140 6.62 5.74 2.04
CA VAL A 140 5.90 5.97 0.78
C VAL A 140 6.87 6.14 -0.35
N VAL A 141 6.73 5.33 -1.39
CA VAL A 141 7.46 5.50 -2.66
C VAL A 141 6.80 6.62 -3.46
N ASP A 142 7.46 7.75 -3.56
CA ASP A 142 7.04 8.94 -4.32
C ASP A 142 7.73 8.94 -5.69
N THR A 143 7.18 8.11 -6.59
CA THR A 143 7.84 7.62 -7.81
C THR A 143 8.41 8.72 -8.71
N ILE A 144 7.58 9.67 -9.14
CA ILE A 144 8.02 10.72 -10.08
C ILE A 144 8.94 11.72 -9.40
N ASN A 145 8.81 11.91 -8.08
CA ASN A 145 9.75 12.74 -7.31
C ASN A 145 11.06 12.01 -6.98
N GLN A 146 11.21 10.73 -7.36
CA GLN A 146 12.42 9.93 -7.20
C GLN A 146 12.90 9.87 -5.75
N ARG A 147 11.96 9.68 -4.82
CA ARG A 147 12.25 9.68 -3.37
C ARG A 147 11.37 8.71 -2.60
N ILE A 148 11.79 8.43 -1.39
CA ILE A 148 10.97 7.82 -0.34
C ILE A 148 10.64 8.93 0.68
N GLN A 149 9.42 8.95 1.18
CA GLN A 149 9.02 9.79 2.31
C GLN A 149 8.64 8.91 3.50
N LYS A 150 9.09 9.28 4.70
CA LYS A 150 8.75 8.64 5.98
C LYS A 150 7.80 9.53 6.76
N PHE A 151 6.77 8.91 7.33
CA PHE A 151 5.78 9.53 8.19
C PHE A 151 5.74 8.80 9.53
N ASP A 152 5.44 9.51 10.61
CA ASP A 152 5.22 8.95 11.93
C ASP A 152 3.86 8.20 12.01
N PRO A 153 3.55 7.50 13.12
CA PRO A 153 2.26 6.80 13.27
C PRO A 153 1.02 7.71 13.19
N ASP A 154 1.18 9.00 13.47
CA ASP A 154 0.12 10.02 13.32
C ASP A 154 0.08 10.63 11.91
N LEU A 155 0.89 10.07 10.97
CA LEU A 155 1.02 10.46 9.57
C LEU A 155 1.59 11.87 9.35
N ASN A 156 2.36 12.39 10.29
CA ASN A 156 3.16 13.60 10.09
C ASN A 156 4.45 13.25 9.36
N PHE A 157 4.88 14.14 8.46
CA PHE A 157 6.15 13.97 7.75
C PHE A 157 7.34 13.98 8.72
N VAL A 158 8.24 13.01 8.58
CA VAL A 158 9.45 12.86 9.41
C VAL A 158 10.71 13.07 8.60
N ALA A 159 10.85 12.38 7.48
CA ALA A 159 12.07 12.39 6.68
C ALA A 159 11.79 12.02 5.22
N LYS A 160 12.75 12.34 4.37
CA LYS A 160 12.79 11.89 2.99
C LYS A 160 14.23 11.62 2.56
N TRP A 161 14.39 10.72 1.60
CA TRP A 161 15.68 10.47 0.95
C TRP A 161 15.46 10.03 -0.50
N GLY A 162 16.52 10.13 -1.27
CA GLY A 162 16.50 9.86 -2.71
C GLY A 162 16.42 11.13 -3.54
N VAL A 163 17.12 11.08 -4.66
CA VAL A 163 17.08 12.05 -5.76
C VAL A 163 17.21 11.27 -7.05
N ILE A 164 16.88 11.90 -8.17
CA ILE A 164 17.02 11.27 -9.49
C ILE A 164 18.48 10.94 -9.79
N GLY A 165 18.76 9.71 -10.21
CA GLY A 165 20.11 9.31 -10.65
C GLY A 165 20.33 7.80 -10.63
N LYS A 166 21.62 7.42 -10.74
CA LYS A 166 22.08 6.02 -10.77
C LYS A 166 23.16 5.71 -9.71
N GLU A 167 23.59 6.73 -8.99
CA GLU A 167 24.58 6.62 -7.93
C GLU A 167 23.93 6.07 -6.64
N GLU A 168 24.74 5.72 -5.66
CA GLU A 168 24.26 5.29 -4.35
C GLU A 168 23.32 6.33 -3.73
N GLY A 169 22.19 5.87 -3.17
CA GLY A 169 21.16 6.72 -2.58
C GLY A 169 20.31 7.49 -3.59
N GLN A 170 20.52 7.28 -4.89
CA GLN A 170 19.71 7.86 -5.97
C GLN A 170 18.71 6.82 -6.51
N PHE A 171 17.60 7.30 -7.06
CA PHE A 171 16.58 6.46 -7.64
C PHE A 171 16.28 6.84 -9.10
N LYS A 172 15.81 5.85 -9.83
CA LYS A 172 15.20 6.05 -11.15
C LYS A 172 13.93 5.21 -11.21
N ASP A 173 12.79 5.92 -11.18
CA ASP A 173 11.44 5.37 -11.22
C ASP A 173 11.21 4.28 -10.14
N PRO A 174 11.47 4.60 -8.85
CA PRO A 174 11.23 3.64 -7.77
C PRO A 174 9.75 3.25 -7.77
N ALA A 175 9.45 1.95 -7.67
CA ALA A 175 8.09 1.44 -7.81
C ALA A 175 7.62 0.62 -6.61
N GLY A 176 8.53 -0.03 -5.89
CA GLY A 176 8.22 -0.88 -4.76
C GLY A 176 9.16 -0.64 -3.58
N ILE A 177 8.67 -0.94 -2.38
CA ILE A 177 9.42 -0.88 -1.14
C ILE A 177 9.04 -2.08 -0.27
N GLY A 178 10.01 -2.66 0.39
CA GLY A 178 9.83 -3.66 1.43
C GLY A 178 10.74 -3.35 2.60
N LEU A 179 10.37 -3.80 3.78
CA LEU A 179 11.20 -3.75 4.97
C LEU A 179 11.52 -5.18 5.39
N SER A 180 12.78 -5.45 5.70
CA SER A 180 13.17 -6.62 6.46
C SER A 180 13.25 -6.22 7.93
N TRP A 181 12.71 -7.05 8.80
CA TRP A 181 12.79 -6.88 10.23
C TRP A 181 13.45 -8.10 10.84
N GLU A 182 14.67 -7.92 11.30
CA GLU A 182 15.34 -8.92 12.14
C GLU A 182 15.22 -8.47 13.61
N PRO A 183 14.62 -9.30 14.48
CA PRO A 183 14.47 -8.96 15.90
C PRO A 183 15.80 -8.73 16.65
N ASP A 184 16.91 -9.24 16.10
CA ASP A 184 18.23 -9.26 16.73
C ASP A 184 19.08 -8.01 16.42
N TRP A 185 18.55 -7.00 15.72
CA TRP A 185 19.25 -5.73 15.51
C TRP A 185 18.95 -4.72 16.62
N ALA A 186 18.96 -5.14 17.86
CA ALA A 186 19.13 -4.22 18.97
C ALA A 186 20.62 -3.86 19.03
N PRO A 187 21.02 -2.56 19.00
CA PRO A 187 22.37 -2.18 19.30
C PRO A 187 22.68 -2.74 20.69
N THR A 188 23.70 -3.58 20.79
CA THR A 188 24.30 -3.89 22.08
C THR A 188 24.79 -2.58 22.65
N GLU A 189 24.17 -2.14 23.77
CA GLU A 189 24.72 -1.04 24.55
C GLU A 189 26.12 -1.46 25.02
N ASP A 190 27.15 -0.91 24.38
CA ASP A 190 28.52 -0.86 24.89
C ASP A 190 28.77 0.48 25.60
#